data_af6ac104493d202cd6e087e37d6ca3a8
#
_entry.id   af6ac104493d202cd6e087e37d6ca3a8
#
_cell.length_a   1.000
_cell.length_b   1.000
_cell.length_c   1.000
_cell.angle_alpha   90.00
_cell.angle_beta   90.00
_cell.angle_gamma   90.00
#
_symmetry.space_group_name_H-M   'P 1'
#
loop_
_entity.id
_entity.type
_entity.pdbx_description
1 polymer ?
#
loop_
_entity_poly.entity_id
_entity_poly.type
_entity_poly.pdbx_seq_one_letter_code
_entity_poly.pdbx_strand_id
1 'polypeptide(L)'
;MHFTRSVRNAVCIAGLAAISAVYFVSPTLAASVCARGGSECQATGKPEPKSLAFVVRYVDRRPTGEFVLTFDNGEVWEQTERNKVLKIERGEQVVIRRATTGKFTLWSRSGESTHVERKH
;
A
#
# COMPACT_ATOMS: atom_id res chain seq x y z
N MET A 1 -30.32 -36.23 6.83
CA MET A 1 -31.11 -35.33 7.67
C MET A 1 -31.14 -33.98 6.98
N HIS A 2 -32.32 -33.69 6.42
CA HIS A 2 -32.60 -32.45 5.71
C HIS A 2 -32.93 -31.34 6.71
N PHE A 3 -32.38 -30.14 6.49
CA PHE A 3 -32.92 -28.93 7.07
C PHE A 3 -33.02 -27.83 6.05
N THR A 4 -34.16 -27.81 5.41
CA THR A 4 -34.71 -26.69 4.66
C THR A 4 -35.35 -25.70 5.64
N ARG A 5 -35.01 -24.42 5.54
CA ARG A 5 -35.81 -23.32 6.03
C ARG A 5 -35.67 -22.18 5.05
N SER A 6 -36.61 -22.09 4.22
CA SER A 6 -37.90 -21.39 4.27
C SER A 6 -37.78 -19.89 4.35
N VAL A 7 -37.98 -19.34 3.18
CA VAL A 7 -38.23 -17.95 2.84
C VAL A 7 -39.54 -17.50 3.49
N ARG A 8 -39.57 -16.36 4.11
CA ARG A 8 -40.79 -15.62 4.36
C ARG A 8 -40.65 -14.18 3.90
N ASN A 9 -41.26 -13.97 2.76
CA ASN A 9 -41.69 -12.67 2.26
C ASN A 9 -42.63 -12.02 3.27
N ALA A 10 -42.39 -10.80 3.59
CA ALA A 10 -43.39 -9.89 4.11
C ALA A 10 -43.43 -8.65 3.25
N VAL A 11 -44.43 -8.65 2.40
CA VAL A 11 -44.93 -7.50 1.68
C VAL A 11 -45.70 -6.64 2.67
N CYS A 12 -45.37 -5.38 2.81
CA CYS A 12 -46.27 -4.38 3.35
C CYS A 12 -46.39 -3.22 2.36
N ILE A 13 -47.62 -3.09 1.93
CA ILE A 13 -48.13 -2.12 0.96
C ILE A 13 -48.62 -0.89 1.72
N ALA A 14 -48.48 0.25 1.06
CA ALA A 14 -49.24 1.47 1.13
C ALA A 14 -49.08 2.45 2.29
N GLY A 15 -48.72 3.63 1.91
CA GLY A 15 -48.91 4.88 2.65
C GLY A 15 -48.49 6.07 1.80
N LEU A 16 -49.54 6.75 1.24
CA LEU A 16 -49.46 7.93 0.42
C LEU A 16 -48.94 9.17 1.17
N ALA A 17 -48.30 10.02 0.40
CA ALA A 17 -48.27 11.49 0.47
C ALA A 17 -47.51 12.13 1.66
N ALA A 18 -46.42 12.79 1.29
CA ALA A 18 -46.24 14.20 1.65
C ALA A 18 -45.03 14.78 0.91
N ILE A 19 -45.27 15.78 0.20
CA ILE A 19 -44.40 16.76 -0.40
C ILE A 19 -43.43 17.26 0.66
N SER A 20 -42.16 17.05 0.47
CA SER A 20 -41.14 17.73 1.29
C SER A 20 -39.92 18.05 0.45
N ALA A 21 -39.73 19.34 0.34
CA ALA A 21 -38.69 20.10 -0.28
C ALA A 21 -37.34 19.38 -0.33
N VAL A 22 -36.87 19.23 -1.55
CA VAL A 22 -35.48 18.88 -1.86
C VAL A 22 -34.61 20.05 -1.42
N TYR A 23 -34.09 19.99 -0.23
CA TYR A 23 -32.95 20.81 0.13
C TYR A 23 -31.76 20.19 -0.56
N PHE A 24 -31.40 20.73 -1.71
CA PHE A 24 -30.08 20.61 -2.28
C PHE A 24 -29.11 21.26 -1.29
N VAL A 25 -28.58 20.47 -0.39
CA VAL A 25 -27.34 20.84 0.29
C VAL A 25 -26.25 20.68 -0.75
N SER A 26 -25.99 21.77 -1.45
CA SER A 26 -24.78 21.89 -2.25
C SER A 26 -23.59 21.63 -1.33
N PRO A 27 -22.70 20.69 -1.67
CA PRO A 27 -21.40 20.66 -1.03
C PRO A 27 -20.73 21.96 -1.45
N THR A 28 -20.63 22.88 -0.53
CA THR A 28 -19.77 24.05 -0.65
C THR A 28 -18.37 23.49 -0.85
N LEU A 29 -17.93 23.45 -2.09
CA LEU A 29 -16.53 23.40 -2.44
C LEU A 29 -15.91 24.60 -1.69
N ALA A 30 -15.26 24.32 -0.57
CA ALA A 30 -14.32 25.23 0.02
C ALA A 30 -13.18 25.36 -0.99
N ALA A 31 -13.39 26.20 -1.98
CA ALA A 31 -12.34 26.76 -2.77
C ALA A 31 -11.47 27.52 -1.79
N SER A 32 -10.35 26.94 -1.41
CA SER A 32 -9.25 27.64 -0.77
C SER A 32 -8.81 28.72 -1.75
N VAL A 33 -9.41 29.89 -1.60
CA VAL A 33 -8.96 31.10 -2.26
C VAL A 33 -7.61 31.41 -1.62
N CYS A 34 -6.55 30.96 -2.26
CA CYS A 34 -5.23 31.54 -2.04
C CYS A 34 -5.29 32.97 -2.51
N ALA A 35 -5.62 33.88 -1.60
CA ALA A 35 -5.54 35.31 -1.85
C ALA A 35 -4.10 35.67 -2.17
N ARG A 36 -3.94 36.40 -3.25
CA ARG A 36 -2.72 37.07 -3.73
C ARG A 36 -1.86 37.58 -2.57
N GLY A 37 -0.68 37.01 -2.44
CA GLY A 37 0.36 37.46 -1.56
C GLY A 37 1.40 36.36 -1.44
N GLY A 38 2.48 36.45 -2.21
CA GLY A 38 3.51 35.44 -2.32
C GLY A 38 3.99 34.96 -0.95
N SER A 39 3.65 33.76 -0.65
CA SER A 39 4.33 32.85 0.26
C SER A 39 3.97 31.47 -0.23
N GLU A 40 4.97 30.79 -0.69
CA GLU A 40 4.93 29.38 -1.01
C GLU A 40 4.16 28.65 0.09
N CYS A 41 3.02 28.10 -0.26
CA CYS A 41 2.44 27.03 0.52
C CYS A 41 3.43 25.86 0.45
N GLN A 42 4.51 25.96 1.22
CA GLN A 42 5.33 24.83 1.55
C GLN A 42 4.42 23.89 2.34
N ALA A 43 3.87 22.93 1.62
CA ALA A 43 3.42 21.72 2.26
C ALA A 43 4.66 21.17 2.99
N THR A 44 4.76 21.46 4.27
CA THR A 44 5.72 20.87 5.20
C THR A 44 5.32 19.41 5.43
N GLY A 45 5.06 18.70 4.34
CA GLY A 45 5.06 17.26 4.31
C GLY A 45 6.54 16.85 4.31
N LYS A 46 7.05 16.43 5.48
CA LYS A 46 8.24 15.60 5.55
C LYS A 46 8.15 14.62 4.38
N PRO A 47 9.10 14.60 3.45
CA PRO A 47 9.02 13.73 2.29
C PRO A 47 8.88 12.30 2.82
N GLU A 48 7.71 11.72 2.66
CA GLU A 48 7.52 10.31 2.99
C GLU A 48 8.54 9.51 2.19
N PRO A 49 9.28 8.63 2.83
CA PRO A 49 10.24 7.80 2.14
C PRO A 49 9.47 7.03 1.05
N LYS A 50 9.83 7.25 -0.21
CA LYS A 50 9.20 6.58 -1.34
C LYS A 50 9.28 5.08 -1.10
N SER A 51 8.16 4.47 -0.81
CA SER A 51 8.02 3.02 -0.68
C SER A 51 7.60 2.45 -2.03
N LEU A 52 8.34 1.46 -2.51
CA LEU A 52 8.07 0.76 -3.76
C LEU A 52 7.74 -0.68 -3.43
N ALA A 53 6.62 -1.17 -3.95
CA ALA A 53 6.22 -2.56 -3.82
C ALA A 53 6.66 -3.34 -5.07
N PHE A 54 7.27 -4.51 -4.86
CA PHE A 54 7.76 -5.39 -5.92
C PHE A 54 7.30 -6.81 -5.67
N VAL A 55 7.20 -7.59 -6.75
CA VAL A 55 6.96 -9.04 -6.67
C VAL A 55 8.27 -9.76 -6.96
N VAL A 56 8.63 -10.69 -6.09
CA VAL A 56 9.86 -11.47 -6.21
C VAL A 56 9.69 -12.52 -7.30
N ARG A 57 10.50 -12.43 -8.35
CA ARG A 57 10.51 -13.39 -9.46
C ARG A 57 11.47 -14.53 -9.21
N TYR A 58 12.68 -14.23 -8.75
CA TYR A 58 13.70 -15.21 -8.42
C TYR A 58 14.39 -14.84 -7.10
N VAL A 59 14.73 -15.87 -6.34
CA VAL A 59 15.54 -15.77 -5.11
C VAL A 59 16.74 -16.67 -5.31
N ASP A 60 17.92 -16.08 -5.33
CA ASP A 60 19.18 -16.81 -5.35
C ASP A 60 19.88 -16.64 -4.01
N ARG A 61 20.30 -17.75 -3.40
CA ARG A 61 20.99 -17.75 -2.12
C ARG A 61 22.47 -18.00 -2.32
N ARG A 62 23.28 -17.09 -1.88
CA ARG A 62 24.73 -17.24 -1.90
C ARG A 62 25.19 -18.23 -0.82
N PRO A 63 26.32 -18.89 -1.02
CA PRO A 63 26.94 -19.77 0.01
C PRO A 63 27.19 -19.05 1.34
N THR A 64 27.40 -17.74 1.30
CA THR A 64 27.58 -16.86 2.46
C THR A 64 26.30 -16.64 3.26
N GLY A 65 25.11 -17.02 2.66
CA GLY A 65 23.80 -16.94 3.30
C GLY A 65 23.03 -15.66 3.01
N GLU A 66 23.61 -14.75 2.24
CA GLU A 66 22.93 -13.60 1.67
C GLU A 66 22.10 -14.01 0.48
N PHE A 67 21.09 -13.24 0.14
CA PHE A 67 20.30 -13.53 -1.03
C PHE A 67 20.33 -12.38 -2.04
N VAL A 68 20.14 -12.76 -3.29
CA VAL A 68 19.95 -11.86 -4.42
C VAL A 68 18.52 -12.06 -4.92
N LEU A 69 17.78 -10.98 -4.99
CA LEU A 69 16.39 -10.97 -5.45
C LEU A 69 16.32 -10.36 -6.85
N THR A 70 15.59 -11.03 -7.73
CA THR A 70 15.19 -10.46 -9.01
C THR A 70 13.68 -10.22 -8.96
N PHE A 71 13.27 -8.99 -9.22
CA PHE A 71 11.88 -8.61 -9.23
C PHE A 71 11.22 -8.75 -10.62
N ASP A 72 9.91 -8.63 -10.65
CA ASP A 72 9.09 -8.70 -11.87
C ASP A 72 9.44 -7.62 -12.90
N ASN A 73 9.88 -6.45 -12.45
CA ASN A 73 10.37 -5.35 -13.29
C ASN A 73 11.80 -5.56 -13.83
N GLY A 74 12.45 -6.68 -13.50
CA GLY A 74 13.81 -7.00 -13.91
C GLY A 74 14.91 -6.42 -13.04
N GLU A 75 14.59 -5.65 -12.01
CA GLU A 75 15.58 -5.12 -11.08
C GLU A 75 16.19 -6.23 -10.22
N VAL A 76 17.49 -6.13 -9.99
CA VAL A 76 18.25 -7.06 -9.16
C VAL A 76 18.72 -6.34 -7.90
N TRP A 77 18.42 -6.94 -6.76
CA TRP A 77 18.75 -6.40 -5.46
C TRP A 77 19.48 -7.44 -4.63
N GLU A 78 20.52 -7.03 -3.94
CA GLU A 78 21.35 -7.87 -3.10
C GLU A 78 21.20 -7.48 -1.64
N GLN A 79 21.10 -8.46 -0.77
CA GLN A 79 21.12 -8.26 0.67
C GLN A 79 22.53 -7.85 1.11
N THR A 80 22.65 -6.75 1.86
CA THR A 80 23.94 -6.26 2.38
C THR A 80 24.24 -6.77 3.78
N GLU A 81 23.21 -7.13 4.54
CA GLU A 81 23.36 -7.65 5.90
C GLU A 81 22.67 -9.01 6.01
N ARG A 82 23.44 -10.01 6.47
CA ARG A 82 22.88 -11.34 6.68
C ARG A 82 21.78 -11.32 7.75
N ASN A 83 20.55 -11.62 7.35
CA ASN A 83 19.46 -11.87 8.26
C ASN A 83 19.03 -13.34 8.14
N LYS A 84 19.34 -14.15 9.15
CA LYS A 84 19.05 -15.59 9.16
C LYS A 84 17.55 -15.89 9.31
N VAL A 85 16.81 -14.96 9.84
CA VAL A 85 15.36 -15.12 10.13
C VAL A 85 14.54 -14.83 8.90
N LEU A 86 15.00 -13.91 8.06
CA LEU A 86 14.25 -13.47 6.90
C LEU A 86 14.14 -14.58 5.85
N LYS A 87 12.91 -15.00 5.61
CA LYS A 87 12.54 -15.94 4.55
C LYS A 87 11.75 -15.19 3.49
N ILE A 88 12.24 -15.24 2.27
CA ILE A 88 11.56 -14.67 1.11
C ILE A 88 11.36 -15.79 0.10
N GLU A 89 10.16 -15.87 -0.44
CA GLU A 89 9.78 -16.87 -1.42
C GLU A 89 9.49 -16.23 -2.78
N ARG A 90 9.60 -17.03 -3.82
CA ARG A 90 9.20 -16.60 -5.17
C ARG A 90 7.70 -16.32 -5.21
N GLY A 91 7.32 -15.19 -5.81
CA GLY A 91 5.94 -14.71 -5.89
C GLY A 91 5.51 -13.87 -4.68
N GLU A 92 6.37 -13.72 -3.68
CA GLU A 92 6.08 -12.87 -2.53
C GLU A 92 6.15 -11.40 -2.90
N GLN A 93 5.23 -10.62 -2.35
CA GLN A 93 5.26 -9.18 -2.47
C GLN A 93 6.08 -8.59 -1.33
N VAL A 94 7.07 -7.80 -1.67
CA VAL A 94 7.94 -7.09 -0.74
C VAL A 94 7.89 -5.59 -0.96
N VAL A 95 8.21 -4.82 0.07
CA VAL A 95 8.23 -3.37 0.01
C VAL A 95 9.65 -2.88 0.26
N ILE A 96 10.18 -2.08 -0.65
CA ILE A 96 11.46 -1.41 -0.48
C ILE A 96 11.23 0.05 -0.13
N ARG A 97 11.87 0.49 0.93
CA ARG A 97 11.84 1.89 1.38
C ARG A 97 13.26 2.45 1.38
N ARG A 98 13.38 3.66 0.90
CA ARG A 98 14.63 4.41 0.98
C ARG A 98 14.67 5.15 2.32
N ALA A 99 15.67 4.88 3.14
CA ALA A 99 15.91 5.63 4.35
C ALA A 99 16.47 7.04 4.03
N THR A 100 16.37 7.94 4.97
CA THR A 100 16.93 9.31 4.86
C THR A 100 18.45 9.31 4.66
N THR A 101 19.11 8.26 5.09
CA THR A 101 20.55 8.01 4.90
C THR A 101 20.92 7.56 3.48
N GLY A 102 19.92 7.38 2.60
CA GLY A 102 20.12 6.90 1.23
C GLY A 102 20.16 5.38 1.10
N LYS A 103 20.24 4.63 2.19
CA LYS A 103 20.17 3.17 2.21
C LYS A 103 18.77 2.67 1.91
N PHE A 104 18.67 1.46 1.35
CA PHE A 104 17.39 0.83 1.09
C PHE A 104 17.13 -0.29 2.10
N THR A 105 15.91 -0.35 2.59
CA THR A 105 15.44 -1.42 3.47
C THR A 105 14.28 -2.14 2.79
N LEU A 106 14.41 -3.45 2.70
CA LEU A 106 13.38 -4.35 2.20
C LEU A 106 12.57 -4.87 3.39
N TRP A 107 11.25 -4.86 3.24
CA TRP A 107 10.29 -5.43 4.19
C TRP A 107 9.57 -6.59 3.53
N SER A 108 9.58 -7.75 4.17
CA SER A 108 8.82 -8.90 3.76
C SER A 108 7.36 -8.79 4.22
N ARG A 109 6.52 -9.65 3.70
CA ARG A 109 5.13 -9.76 4.14
C ARG A 109 4.98 -10.17 5.60
N SER A 110 5.94 -10.93 6.14
CA SER A 110 5.98 -11.32 7.56
C SER A 110 6.34 -10.17 8.51
N GLY A 111 6.70 -8.99 7.98
CA GLY A 111 7.11 -7.84 8.77
C GLY A 111 8.59 -7.80 9.11
N GLU A 112 9.36 -8.76 8.66
CA GLU A 112 10.80 -8.77 8.81
C GLU A 112 11.46 -7.84 7.80
N SER A 113 12.59 -7.26 8.17
CA SER A 113 13.30 -6.33 7.31
C SER A 113 14.78 -6.62 7.22
N THR A 114 15.39 -6.21 6.10
CA THR A 114 16.84 -6.30 5.89
C THR A 114 17.30 -5.15 4.99
N HIS A 115 18.59 -4.83 5.09
CA HIS A 115 19.19 -3.86 4.19
C HIS A 115 19.50 -4.50 2.83
N VAL A 116 19.22 -3.78 1.78
CA VAL A 116 19.43 -4.21 0.39
C VAL A 116 20.08 -3.12 -0.43
N GLU A 117 20.81 -3.51 -1.45
CA GLU A 117 21.44 -2.63 -2.42
C GLU A 117 21.04 -3.05 -3.84
N ARG A 118 20.77 -2.07 -4.68
CA ARG A 118 20.44 -2.32 -6.08
C ARG A 118 21.70 -2.64 -6.86
N LYS A 119 21.67 -3.72 -7.62
CA LYS A 119 22.70 -4.06 -8.59
C LYS A 119 22.35 -3.46 -9.95
N HIS A 120 23.33 -2.92 -10.59
CA HIS A 120 23.23 -2.36 -11.95
C HIS A 120 23.58 -3.42 -12.99
#